data_2cfcd8460fd86cd78745098d35e57215
#
_entry.id   2cfcd8460fd86cd78745098d35e57215
#
_cell.length_a   1.000
_cell.length_b   1.000
_cell.length_c   1.000
_cell.angle_alpha   90.00
_cell.angle_beta   90.00
_cell.angle_gamma   90.00
#
_symmetry.space_group_name_H-M   'P 1'
#
loop_
_entity.id
_entity.type
_entity.pdbx_description
1 polymer ?
#
loop_
_entity_poly.entity_id
_entity_poly.type
_entity_poly.pdbx_seq_one_letter_code
_entity_poly.pdbx_strand_id
1 'polypeptide(L)'
;MEKLTGLKKLKTAVFISGTGSNLKNLIKFSKVKKSPISIDLIISNTPRAKGLEFAYQFKIKKKIFDFENAEKNILLLLKKEKIRFICLAGFMRILSTKFIKKFDGKIINIHPSLLPKYKGLNTHYRAIKNKDKFTGCTVHYVTATLDSGKIILQKKVRITVGDNTVTLAQKVLKQEHKLYPAAIVKIFN
;
A
#
# COMPACT_ATOMS: atom_id res chain seq x y z
N MET A 1 28.33 -21.80 9.91
CA MET A 1 26.98 -21.39 9.44
C MET A 1 26.23 -20.82 10.63
N GLU A 2 26.37 -19.52 10.88
CA GLU A 2 25.61 -18.84 11.93
C GLU A 2 24.12 -18.76 11.50
N LYS A 3 23.27 -19.32 12.36
CA LYS A 3 21.82 -19.21 12.24
C LYS A 3 21.43 -17.75 12.33
N LEU A 4 20.91 -17.16 11.25
CA LEU A 4 20.17 -15.89 11.24
C LEU A 4 18.88 -16.03 12.07
N THR A 5 19.05 -16.19 13.39
CA THR A 5 17.97 -16.20 14.36
C THR A 5 17.78 -14.77 14.86
N GLY A 6 16.69 -14.10 14.41
CA GLY A 6 16.18 -12.93 15.12
C GLY A 6 16.37 -11.56 14.49
N LEU A 7 16.32 -11.40 13.17
CA LEU A 7 16.19 -10.06 12.58
C LEU A 7 14.87 -9.43 13.07
N LYS A 8 14.98 -8.40 13.90
CA LYS A 8 13.85 -7.63 14.43
C LYS A 8 13.08 -7.03 13.25
N LYS A 9 11.84 -7.50 13.05
CA LYS A 9 10.97 -6.97 11.99
C LYS A 9 10.78 -5.47 12.12
N LEU A 10 10.79 -4.75 10.99
CA LEU A 10 10.56 -3.31 10.96
C LEU A 10 9.10 -3.00 11.22
N LYS A 11 8.84 -2.20 12.25
CA LYS A 11 7.49 -1.75 12.60
C LYS A 11 6.89 -0.92 11.47
N THR A 12 5.72 -1.33 11.01
CA THR A 12 5.06 -0.80 9.82
C THR A 12 3.65 -0.32 10.13
N ALA A 13 3.28 0.81 9.57
CA ALA A 13 1.89 1.26 9.48
C ALA A 13 1.32 1.00 8.09
N VAL A 14 0.04 0.60 8.03
CA VAL A 14 -0.70 0.51 6.77
C VAL A 14 -1.82 1.54 6.77
N PHE A 15 -1.86 2.39 5.72
CA PHE A 15 -2.89 3.39 5.54
C PHE A 15 -3.93 2.88 4.54
N ILE A 16 -5.21 3.03 4.88
CA ILE A 16 -6.34 2.52 4.10
C ILE A 16 -7.48 3.53 4.04
N SER A 17 -8.33 3.40 3.00
CA SER A 17 -9.61 4.15 2.89
C SER A 17 -10.81 3.26 2.56
N GLY A 18 -10.60 1.99 2.21
CA GLY A 18 -11.63 1.13 1.63
C GLY A 18 -11.69 -0.29 2.23
N THR A 19 -11.87 -1.28 1.35
CA THR A 19 -12.10 -2.70 1.71
C THR A 19 -10.95 -3.36 2.46
N GLY A 20 -9.72 -2.88 2.27
CA GLY A 20 -8.54 -3.41 2.96
C GLY A 20 -8.04 -4.76 2.44
N SER A 21 -8.32 -5.13 1.19
CA SER A 21 -7.85 -6.41 0.63
C SER A 21 -6.33 -6.52 0.63
N ASN A 22 -5.63 -5.47 0.21
CA ASN A 22 -4.17 -5.38 0.30
C ASN A 22 -3.68 -5.36 1.76
N LEU A 23 -4.39 -4.67 2.67
CA LEU A 23 -4.07 -4.70 4.10
C LEU A 23 -4.12 -6.14 4.63
N LYS A 24 -5.22 -6.88 4.38
CA LYS A 24 -5.35 -8.27 4.80
C LYS A 24 -4.19 -9.14 4.29
N ASN A 25 -3.83 -8.95 3.03
CA ASN A 25 -2.71 -9.66 2.41
C ASN A 25 -1.36 -9.31 3.09
N LEU A 26 -1.10 -8.03 3.35
CA LEU A 26 0.10 -7.58 4.04
C LEU A 26 0.17 -8.09 5.49
N ILE A 27 -0.97 -8.15 6.21
CA ILE A 27 -1.02 -8.74 7.56
C ILE A 27 -0.62 -10.23 7.52
N LYS A 28 -1.17 -11.01 6.58
CA LYS A 28 -0.79 -12.41 6.40
C LYS A 28 0.71 -12.54 6.10
N PHE A 29 1.22 -11.75 5.18
CA PHE A 29 2.63 -11.71 4.83
C PHE A 29 3.51 -11.36 6.03
N SER A 30 3.14 -10.37 6.83
CA SER A 30 3.93 -9.95 8.00
C SER A 30 4.09 -11.05 9.07
N LYS A 31 3.19 -12.04 9.09
CA LYS A 31 3.25 -13.19 10.01
C LYS A 31 4.22 -14.27 9.55
N VAL A 32 4.63 -14.28 8.28
CA VAL A 32 5.63 -15.23 7.77
C VAL A 32 6.97 -14.98 8.45
N LYS A 33 7.67 -16.06 8.84
CA LYS A 33 8.95 -15.98 9.57
C LYS A 33 9.99 -15.09 8.86
N LYS A 34 10.09 -15.23 7.52
CA LYS A 34 11.04 -14.47 6.69
C LYS A 34 10.57 -13.06 6.32
N SER A 35 9.39 -12.60 6.79
CA SER A 35 8.94 -11.24 6.49
C SER A 35 9.82 -10.21 7.21
N PRO A 36 10.34 -9.20 6.51
CA PRO A 36 11.16 -8.15 7.11
C PRO A 36 10.35 -7.13 7.92
N ILE A 37 9.01 -7.19 7.86
CA ILE A 37 8.11 -6.22 8.49
C ILE A 37 7.15 -6.88 9.47
N SER A 38 6.71 -6.11 10.47
CA SER A 38 5.50 -6.36 11.27
C SER A 38 4.46 -5.27 10.99
N ILE A 39 3.16 -5.60 11.00
CA ILE A 39 2.10 -4.60 10.91
C ILE A 39 1.64 -4.25 12.33
N ASP A 40 2.02 -3.06 12.79
CA ASP A 40 1.82 -2.64 14.18
C ASP A 40 0.72 -1.58 14.31
N LEU A 41 0.40 -0.89 13.22
CA LEU A 41 -0.58 0.19 13.21
C LEU A 41 -1.35 0.21 11.88
N ILE A 42 -2.66 0.39 11.98
CA ILE A 42 -3.53 0.65 10.84
C ILE A 42 -4.10 2.06 10.99
N ILE A 43 -3.95 2.89 9.96
CA ILE A 43 -4.51 4.24 9.91
C ILE A 43 -5.53 4.32 8.79
N SER A 44 -6.69 4.91 9.09
CA SER A 44 -7.71 5.22 8.10
C SER A 44 -8.11 6.70 8.16
N ASN A 45 -8.45 7.26 7.00
CA ASN A 45 -9.04 8.60 6.90
C ASN A 45 -10.56 8.59 7.04
N THR A 46 -11.17 7.43 7.25
CA THR A 46 -12.62 7.31 7.41
C THR A 46 -12.99 6.14 8.32
N PRO A 47 -14.00 6.30 9.19
CA PRO A 47 -14.51 5.20 10.02
C PRO A 47 -15.24 4.13 9.19
N ARG A 48 -15.67 4.47 7.97
CA ARG A 48 -16.42 3.56 7.07
C ARG A 48 -15.53 2.56 6.33
N ALA A 49 -14.21 2.64 6.47
CA ALA A 49 -13.29 1.71 5.82
C ALA A 49 -13.48 0.28 6.36
N LYS A 50 -14.04 -0.60 5.55
CA LYS A 50 -14.26 -2.03 5.91
C LYS A 50 -12.97 -2.72 6.35
N GLY A 51 -11.82 -2.30 5.82
CA GLY A 51 -10.53 -2.82 6.22
C GLY A 51 -10.18 -2.64 7.71
N LEU A 52 -10.88 -1.75 8.43
CA LEU A 52 -10.72 -1.59 9.89
C LEU A 52 -11.15 -2.82 10.69
N GLU A 53 -11.99 -3.69 10.12
CA GLU A 53 -12.36 -4.96 10.72
C GLU A 53 -11.15 -5.89 10.91
N PHE A 54 -10.17 -5.81 10.00
CA PHE A 54 -8.94 -6.59 10.13
C PHE A 54 -8.07 -6.15 11.31
N ALA A 55 -8.16 -4.88 11.72
CA ALA A 55 -7.49 -4.42 12.94
C ALA A 55 -8.01 -5.17 14.17
N TYR A 56 -9.32 -5.38 14.24
CA TYR A 56 -9.96 -6.14 15.31
C TYR A 56 -9.60 -7.63 15.22
N GLN A 57 -9.81 -8.26 14.04
CA GLN A 57 -9.55 -9.69 13.81
C GLN A 57 -8.10 -10.09 14.14
N PHE A 58 -7.14 -9.23 13.83
CA PHE A 58 -5.72 -9.53 14.00
C PHE A 58 -5.10 -8.86 15.22
N LYS A 59 -5.92 -8.18 16.07
CA LYS A 59 -5.49 -7.47 17.30
C LYS A 59 -4.40 -6.43 17.01
N ILE A 60 -4.53 -5.69 15.91
CA ILE A 60 -3.61 -4.62 15.51
C ILE A 60 -4.18 -3.28 15.94
N LYS A 61 -3.33 -2.42 16.48
CA LYS A 61 -3.69 -1.04 16.85
C LYS A 61 -4.23 -0.30 15.63
N LYS A 62 -5.36 0.40 15.79
CA LYS A 62 -5.94 1.25 14.74
C LYS A 62 -6.15 2.67 15.22
N LYS A 63 -6.07 3.62 14.29
CA LYS A 63 -6.45 5.01 14.47
C LYS A 63 -7.16 5.53 13.23
N ILE A 64 -8.13 6.40 13.46
CA ILE A 64 -8.87 7.08 12.40
C ILE A 64 -8.57 8.56 12.57
N PHE A 65 -8.24 9.22 11.48
CA PHE A 65 -7.96 10.65 11.45
C PHE A 65 -8.75 11.32 10.34
N ASP A 66 -9.31 12.48 10.60
CA ASP A 66 -9.67 13.40 9.55
C ASP A 66 -8.39 14.05 9.02
N PHE A 67 -8.09 13.78 7.75
CA PHE A 67 -6.79 14.11 7.16
C PHE A 67 -6.60 15.59 6.84
N GLU A 68 -7.62 16.44 6.94
CA GLU A 68 -7.48 17.87 6.60
C GLU A 68 -6.48 18.58 7.53
N ASN A 69 -6.43 18.18 8.82
CA ASN A 69 -5.53 18.81 9.80
C ASN A 69 -4.73 17.81 10.65
N ALA A 70 -4.77 16.53 10.32
CA ALA A 70 -4.28 15.48 11.21
C ALA A 70 -2.81 15.07 10.99
N GLU A 71 -2.15 15.50 9.92
CA GLU A 71 -0.82 15.02 9.55
C GLU A 71 0.23 15.21 10.67
N LYS A 72 0.15 16.33 11.41
CA LYS A 72 1.04 16.57 12.56
C LYS A 72 0.84 15.51 13.64
N ASN A 73 -0.41 15.20 13.98
CA ASN A 73 -0.75 14.20 14.99
C ASN A 73 -0.41 12.79 14.55
N ILE A 74 -0.55 12.51 13.24
CA ILE A 74 -0.14 11.23 12.66
C ILE A 74 1.37 11.06 12.79
N LEU A 75 2.18 12.07 12.43
CA LEU A 75 3.64 12.02 12.57
C LEU A 75 4.06 11.78 14.04
N LEU A 76 3.42 12.46 15.00
CA LEU A 76 3.67 12.24 16.43
C LEU A 76 3.34 10.81 16.85
N LEU A 77 2.20 10.27 16.38
CA LEU A 77 1.83 8.88 16.65
C LEU A 77 2.82 7.90 16.05
N LEU A 78 3.21 8.08 14.79
CA LEU A 78 4.18 7.23 14.10
C LEU A 78 5.52 7.21 14.83
N LYS A 79 5.99 8.37 15.30
CA LYS A 79 7.20 8.50 16.12
C LYS A 79 7.06 7.76 17.46
N LYS A 80 5.95 7.96 18.18
CA LYS A 80 5.65 7.29 19.46
C LYS A 80 5.65 5.77 19.32
N GLU A 81 5.04 5.24 18.25
CA GLU A 81 4.95 3.81 17.96
C GLU A 81 6.23 3.25 17.32
N LYS A 82 7.23 4.09 17.06
CA LYS A 82 8.51 3.73 16.41
C LYS A 82 8.30 3.14 15.02
N ILE A 83 7.32 3.65 14.29
CA ILE A 83 7.04 3.25 12.90
C ILE A 83 8.06 3.92 11.97
N ARG A 84 8.71 3.13 11.13
CA ARG A 84 9.73 3.57 10.15
C ARG A 84 9.39 3.15 8.72
N PHE A 85 8.26 2.49 8.53
CA PHE A 85 7.79 2.08 7.21
C PHE A 85 6.28 2.27 7.10
N ILE A 86 5.84 2.86 5.99
CA ILE A 86 4.42 3.06 5.70
C ILE A 86 4.08 2.39 4.37
N CYS A 87 3.02 1.59 4.36
CA CYS A 87 2.42 1.02 3.17
C CYS A 87 1.07 1.70 2.92
N LEU A 88 0.91 2.39 1.79
CA LEU A 88 -0.39 2.88 1.34
C LEU A 88 -1.09 1.75 0.59
N ALA A 89 -2.27 1.34 1.06
CA ALA A 89 -3.00 0.19 0.53
C ALA A 89 -4.45 0.57 0.22
N GLY A 90 -4.68 1.18 -0.94
CA GLY A 90 -5.97 1.77 -1.29
C GLY A 90 -6.30 2.99 -0.43
N PHE A 91 -5.29 3.81 -0.16
CA PHE A 91 -5.43 5.06 0.58
C PHE A 91 -5.76 6.20 -0.38
N MET A 92 -6.91 6.88 -0.16
CA MET A 92 -7.50 7.85 -1.10
C MET A 92 -7.24 9.32 -0.72
N ARG A 93 -6.21 9.59 0.07
CA ARG A 93 -5.76 10.96 0.37
C ARG A 93 -4.32 11.15 -0.09
N ILE A 94 -4.00 12.36 -0.51
CA ILE A 94 -2.63 12.75 -0.87
C ILE A 94 -1.93 13.20 0.41
N LEU A 95 -0.77 12.63 0.68
CA LEU A 95 0.09 13.05 1.78
C LEU A 95 0.81 14.35 1.38
N SER A 96 0.84 15.33 2.26
CA SER A 96 1.52 16.58 1.97
C SER A 96 3.04 16.39 1.82
N THR A 97 3.66 17.29 1.05
CA THR A 97 5.13 17.35 0.94
C THR A 97 5.79 17.46 2.31
N LYS A 98 5.15 18.20 3.24
CA LYS A 98 5.63 18.39 4.61
C LYS A 98 5.60 17.08 5.39
N PHE A 99 4.52 16.28 5.25
CA PHE A 99 4.42 14.97 5.87
C PHE A 99 5.51 14.03 5.36
N ILE A 100 5.65 13.93 4.04
CA ILE A 100 6.63 13.04 3.38
C ILE A 100 8.05 13.39 3.81
N LYS A 101 8.41 14.68 3.84
CA LYS A 101 9.73 15.14 4.27
C LYS A 101 10.01 14.94 5.76
N LYS A 102 8.98 15.01 6.61
CA LYS A 102 9.11 14.89 8.08
C LYS A 102 9.02 13.45 8.58
N PHE A 103 8.51 12.54 7.78
CA PHE A 103 8.46 11.14 8.17
C PHE A 103 9.85 10.53 8.08
N ASP A 104 10.38 10.08 9.22
CA ASP A 104 11.68 9.45 9.32
C ASP A 104 11.59 7.96 8.95
N GLY A 105 11.45 7.69 7.65
CA GLY A 105 11.30 6.33 7.13
C GLY A 105 10.97 6.28 5.65
N LYS A 106 10.53 5.13 5.17
CA LYS A 106 10.13 4.92 3.78
C LYS A 106 8.61 4.81 3.67
N ILE A 107 8.05 5.43 2.65
CA ILE A 107 6.63 5.32 2.30
C ILE A 107 6.54 4.71 0.91
N ILE A 108 5.75 3.65 0.78
CA ILE A 108 5.48 3.01 -0.50
C ILE A 108 3.97 2.94 -0.76
N ASN A 109 3.61 2.92 -2.04
CA ASN A 109 2.23 2.78 -2.49
C ASN A 109 2.10 1.65 -3.50
N ILE A 110 0.94 0.99 -3.52
CA ILE A 110 0.53 0.12 -4.61
C ILE A 110 -0.50 0.84 -5.46
N HIS A 111 -0.22 0.96 -6.77
CA HIS A 111 -1.06 1.68 -7.72
C HIS A 111 -1.56 0.72 -8.82
N PRO A 112 -2.87 0.71 -9.14
CA PRO A 112 -3.46 -0.28 -10.04
C PRO A 112 -3.32 0.10 -11.53
N SER A 113 -2.11 0.49 -11.94
CA SER A 113 -1.72 0.68 -13.34
C SER A 113 -0.24 0.39 -13.55
N LEU A 114 0.19 0.34 -14.81
CA LEU A 114 1.61 0.34 -15.18
C LEU A 114 2.12 1.79 -15.27
N LEU A 115 2.57 2.34 -14.13
CA LEU A 115 3.12 3.70 -14.12
C LEU A 115 4.28 3.85 -15.14
N PRO A 116 4.40 5.00 -15.79
CA PRO A 116 3.72 6.29 -15.53
C PRO A 116 2.31 6.41 -16.12
N LYS A 117 1.77 5.36 -16.77
CA LYS A 117 0.43 5.38 -17.37
C LYS A 117 -0.65 5.39 -16.28
N TYR A 118 -1.68 6.23 -16.48
CA TYR A 118 -2.87 6.28 -15.61
C TYR A 118 -2.56 6.56 -14.14
N LYS A 119 -1.80 7.62 -13.85
CA LYS A 119 -1.71 8.18 -12.51
C LYS A 119 -3.10 8.59 -11.98
N GLY A 120 -3.31 8.55 -10.66
CA GLY A 120 -4.56 8.92 -10.00
C GLY A 120 -5.67 7.87 -10.17
N LEU A 121 -6.90 8.32 -10.25
CA LEU A 121 -8.09 7.47 -10.15
C LEU A 121 -8.53 6.85 -11.48
N ASN A 122 -9.49 5.92 -11.39
CA ASN A 122 -10.19 5.29 -12.53
C ASN A 122 -9.28 4.58 -13.54
N THR A 123 -8.18 4.00 -13.08
CA THR A 123 -7.15 3.38 -13.93
C THR A 123 -7.70 2.28 -14.83
N HIS A 124 -8.54 1.39 -14.31
CA HIS A 124 -9.14 0.27 -15.08
C HIS A 124 -10.11 0.77 -16.14
N TYR A 125 -10.98 1.73 -15.80
CA TYR A 125 -11.88 2.35 -16.76
C TYR A 125 -11.10 3.02 -17.90
N ARG A 126 -10.05 3.79 -17.56
CA ARG A 126 -9.20 4.48 -18.54
C ARG A 126 -8.48 3.50 -19.45
N ALA A 127 -7.98 2.39 -18.92
CA ALA A 127 -7.30 1.36 -19.72
C ALA A 127 -8.28 0.68 -20.71
N ILE A 128 -9.51 0.38 -20.29
CA ILE A 128 -10.54 -0.21 -21.15
C ILE A 128 -10.99 0.80 -22.22
N LYS A 129 -11.30 2.03 -21.81
CA LYS A 129 -11.72 3.09 -22.73
C LYS A 129 -10.69 3.34 -23.83
N ASN A 130 -9.40 3.30 -23.50
CA ASN A 130 -8.31 3.47 -24.44
C ASN A 130 -7.96 2.20 -25.22
N LYS A 131 -8.74 1.11 -25.07
CA LYS A 131 -8.53 -0.16 -25.75
C LYS A 131 -7.10 -0.70 -25.58
N ASP A 132 -6.51 -0.50 -24.39
CA ASP A 132 -5.16 -1.00 -24.09
C ASP A 132 -5.14 -2.53 -24.11
N LYS A 133 -4.09 -3.11 -24.68
CA LYS A 133 -3.89 -4.57 -24.65
C LYS A 133 -3.44 -5.08 -23.28
N PHE A 134 -2.87 -4.19 -22.46
CA PHE A 134 -2.32 -4.51 -21.15
C PHE A 134 -2.53 -3.39 -20.17
N THR A 135 -2.73 -3.75 -18.92
CA THR A 135 -2.64 -2.91 -17.73
C THR A 135 -1.76 -3.59 -16.69
N GLY A 136 -1.88 -3.27 -15.43
CA GLY A 136 -1.15 -3.94 -14.36
C GLY A 136 -1.22 -3.20 -13.04
N CYS A 137 -0.21 -3.44 -12.21
CA CYS A 137 -0.02 -2.74 -10.96
C CYS A 137 1.45 -2.39 -10.74
N THR A 138 1.68 -1.36 -9.96
CA THR A 138 3.01 -0.81 -9.66
C THR A 138 3.16 -0.59 -8.17
N VAL A 139 4.25 -1.08 -7.57
CA VAL A 139 4.69 -0.64 -6.25
C VAL A 139 5.82 0.37 -6.44
N HIS A 140 5.67 1.54 -5.82
CA HIS A 140 6.61 2.65 -5.95
C HIS A 140 6.81 3.39 -4.63
N TYR A 141 7.91 4.12 -4.50
CA TYR A 141 8.10 5.06 -3.40
C TYR A 141 7.15 6.25 -3.54
N VAL A 142 6.66 6.75 -2.43
CA VAL A 142 5.80 7.95 -2.41
C VAL A 142 6.67 9.19 -2.37
N THR A 143 6.33 10.14 -3.25
CA THR A 143 6.94 11.46 -3.35
C THR A 143 5.85 12.53 -3.30
N ALA A 144 6.25 13.81 -3.26
CA ALA A 144 5.31 14.94 -3.28
C ALA A 144 4.46 14.99 -4.57
N THR A 145 4.97 14.44 -5.67
CA THR A 145 4.26 14.36 -6.93
C THR A 145 3.49 13.05 -7.00
N LEU A 146 2.18 13.14 -7.28
CA LEU A 146 1.27 11.99 -7.32
C LEU A 146 1.79 10.91 -8.27
N ASP A 147 1.86 9.68 -7.77
CA ASP A 147 2.22 8.46 -8.49
C ASP A 147 3.47 8.61 -9.37
N SER A 148 4.50 9.33 -8.88
CA SER A 148 5.71 9.68 -9.64
C SER A 148 7.01 9.23 -8.99
N GLY A 149 6.96 8.59 -7.84
CA GLY A 149 8.16 8.11 -7.17
C GLY A 149 8.80 6.91 -7.89
N LYS A 150 10.07 6.63 -7.55
CA LYS A 150 10.84 5.53 -8.12
C LYS A 150 10.09 4.20 -8.00
N ILE A 151 9.93 3.52 -9.13
CA ILE A 151 9.28 2.21 -9.22
C ILE A 151 10.16 1.16 -8.56
N ILE A 152 9.56 0.33 -7.72
CA ILE A 152 10.20 -0.80 -7.06
C ILE A 152 9.98 -2.06 -7.87
N LEU A 153 8.71 -2.40 -8.13
CA LEU A 153 8.28 -3.51 -8.96
C LEU A 153 6.98 -3.17 -9.71
N GLN A 154 6.81 -3.81 -10.87
CA GLN A 154 5.58 -3.76 -11.65
C GLN A 154 5.17 -5.16 -12.10
N LYS A 155 3.87 -5.37 -12.28
CA LYS A 155 3.33 -6.58 -12.88
C LYS A 155 2.32 -6.25 -13.96
N LYS A 156 2.58 -6.77 -15.17
CA LYS A 156 1.72 -6.63 -16.35
C LYS A 156 0.55 -7.61 -16.29
N VAL A 157 -0.64 -7.15 -16.68
CA VAL A 157 -1.88 -7.92 -16.76
C VAL A 157 -2.48 -7.73 -18.16
N ARG A 158 -2.80 -8.82 -18.86
CA ARG A 158 -3.45 -8.75 -20.17
C ARG A 158 -4.93 -8.39 -19.99
N ILE A 159 -5.40 -7.46 -20.82
CA ILE A 159 -6.82 -7.15 -20.99
C ILE A 159 -7.34 -8.06 -22.08
N THR A 160 -8.41 -8.79 -21.82
CA THR A 160 -9.00 -9.75 -22.77
C THR A 160 -10.36 -9.24 -23.27
N VAL A 161 -10.80 -9.73 -24.40
CA VAL A 161 -12.15 -9.47 -24.90
C VAL A 161 -13.17 -9.88 -23.83
N GLY A 162 -14.16 -9.01 -23.57
CA GLY A 162 -15.16 -9.21 -22.49
C GLY A 162 -14.75 -8.68 -21.11
N ASP A 163 -13.51 -8.19 -20.92
CA ASP A 163 -13.19 -7.49 -19.67
C ASP A 163 -13.95 -6.17 -19.55
N ASN A 164 -14.54 -5.98 -18.41
CA ASN A 164 -15.06 -4.69 -17.95
C ASN A 164 -14.23 -4.17 -16.77
N THR A 165 -14.56 -2.98 -16.29
CA THR A 165 -13.84 -2.34 -15.18
C THR A 165 -13.75 -3.23 -13.93
N VAL A 166 -14.82 -3.98 -13.63
CA VAL A 166 -14.89 -4.83 -12.43
C VAL A 166 -14.02 -6.08 -12.60
N THR A 167 -14.15 -6.80 -13.72
CA THR A 167 -13.36 -8.01 -13.98
C THR A 167 -11.88 -7.69 -14.08
N LEU A 168 -11.53 -6.57 -14.71
CA LEU A 168 -10.16 -6.11 -14.81
C LEU A 168 -9.58 -5.73 -13.45
N ALA A 169 -10.36 -5.03 -12.61
CA ALA A 169 -9.95 -4.71 -11.24
C ALA A 169 -9.64 -5.98 -10.43
N GLN A 170 -10.47 -7.03 -10.55
CA GLN A 170 -10.23 -8.30 -9.88
C GLN A 170 -8.95 -9.00 -10.38
N LYS A 171 -8.70 -8.97 -11.70
CA LYS A 171 -7.46 -9.53 -12.29
C LYS A 171 -6.21 -8.80 -11.76
N VAL A 172 -6.25 -7.47 -11.73
CA VAL A 172 -5.15 -6.65 -11.23
C VAL A 172 -4.94 -6.87 -9.74
N LEU A 173 -6.02 -6.89 -8.93
CA LEU A 173 -5.94 -7.11 -7.50
C LEU A 173 -5.25 -8.43 -7.13
N LYS A 174 -5.50 -9.51 -7.89
CA LYS A 174 -4.78 -10.78 -7.70
C LYS A 174 -3.26 -10.63 -7.89
N GLN A 175 -2.84 -9.73 -8.79
CA GLN A 175 -1.42 -9.46 -8.98
C GLN A 175 -0.87 -8.51 -7.92
N GLU A 176 -1.64 -7.54 -7.45
CA GLU A 176 -1.25 -6.67 -6.34
C GLU A 176 -0.91 -7.47 -5.08
N HIS A 177 -1.73 -8.46 -4.75
CA HIS A 177 -1.51 -9.33 -3.60
C HIS A 177 -0.18 -10.11 -3.67
N LYS A 178 0.32 -10.42 -4.87
CA LYS A 178 1.63 -11.05 -5.08
C LYS A 178 2.76 -10.02 -5.11
N LEU A 179 2.51 -8.90 -5.78
CA LEU A 179 3.52 -7.88 -6.06
C LEU A 179 3.92 -7.09 -4.81
N TYR A 180 2.95 -6.74 -3.95
CA TYR A 180 3.21 -5.90 -2.79
C TYR A 180 4.18 -6.57 -1.80
N PRO A 181 3.95 -7.82 -1.33
CA PRO A 181 4.93 -8.54 -0.54
C PRO A 181 6.30 -8.69 -1.22
N ALA A 182 6.32 -9.02 -2.51
CA ALA A 182 7.56 -9.16 -3.27
C ALA A 182 8.36 -7.85 -3.33
N ALA A 183 7.68 -6.70 -3.50
CA ALA A 183 8.31 -5.40 -3.48
C ALA A 183 8.90 -5.06 -2.10
N ILE A 184 8.21 -5.42 -1.02
CA ILE A 184 8.72 -5.24 0.34
C ILE A 184 9.99 -6.09 0.54
N VAL A 185 9.97 -7.35 0.16
CA VAL A 185 11.19 -8.21 0.22
C VAL A 185 12.33 -7.56 -0.55
N LYS A 186 12.10 -7.07 -1.78
CA LYS A 186 13.13 -6.41 -2.60
C LYS A 186 13.72 -5.15 -1.97
N ILE A 187 12.97 -4.43 -1.11
CA ILE A 187 13.46 -3.20 -0.43
C ILE A 187 14.47 -3.55 0.69
N PHE A 188 14.35 -4.74 1.28
CA PHE A 188 15.09 -5.12 2.48
C PHE A 188 16.12 -6.24 2.24
N ASN A 189 16.21 -6.76 1.02
CA ASN A 189 17.31 -7.61 0.54
C ASN A 189 18.32 -6.77 -0.26
#